data_1542a98c053349b32db0a5e239df197a
#
_entry.id   1542a98c053349b32db0a5e239df197a
#
_cell.length_a   1.000
_cell.length_b   1.000
_cell.length_c   1.000
_cell.angle_alpha   90.00
_cell.angle_beta   90.00
_cell.angle_gamma   90.00
#
_symmetry.space_group_name_H-M   'P 1'
#
loop_
_entity.id
_entity.type
_entity.pdbx_description
1 polymer ?
#
loop_
_entity_poly.entity_id
_entity_poly.type
_entity_poly.pdbx_seq_one_letter_code
_entity_poly.pdbx_strand_id
1 'polypeptide(L)'
;MGGRDPGEPHRTATSLELLFDLCFVIAVAEASRGLSAAVAGGHAGSGALRFALVFFTVWWAWMNLTWFASAYDPDDVPYRLTVLAQITGSLVLAAGVARAFQDGDLRIITLGYAVLRTTLAALWLRAARSDPVRRRTALRFAAGVTLCQLGWAGLLFLPAHARLPAVLVMIAGELAVPVWAQSAGTTPWHPRHIAERYESFVLIVLGEFVAAAAGAVRDALGRHRDSGALYLLATGGLLMVFAMWWLYFARPAHTILATTHRAARRRFVWAYGHFPVFASAAAEGAGLAAYAALTRRHGDAVPLAARAAVTVPVAVFLFTVWAVHVRPHRRGGVERFAFPGVAVAVPAAAFAPAPALVAGLLCAALVVVVTRADRVSCTGRPVGVRAEEGDRADGA
;
A
#
# COMPACT_ATOMS: atom_id res chain seq x y z
N MET A 1 -13.66 26.79 -0.45
CA MET A 1 -12.68 25.69 -0.35
C MET A 1 -11.30 26.32 -0.27
N GLY A 2 -10.84 26.68 0.90
CA GLY A 2 -9.49 27.20 1.14
C GLY A 2 -8.52 26.04 1.39
N GLY A 3 -7.20 26.28 1.15
CA GLY A 3 -6.18 25.32 1.58
C GLY A 3 -6.19 25.21 3.10
N ARG A 4 -6.05 23.98 3.63
CA ARG A 4 -6.00 23.76 5.08
C ARG A 4 -4.65 24.19 5.67
N ASP A 5 -4.64 24.43 6.98
CA ASP A 5 -3.42 24.77 7.71
C ASP A 5 -2.55 23.50 7.92
N PRO A 6 -1.32 23.44 7.36
CA PRO A 6 -0.43 22.30 7.60
C PRO A 6 0.06 22.18 9.06
N GLY A 7 -0.11 23.23 9.86
CA GLY A 7 0.26 23.29 11.29
C GLY A 7 -0.83 22.89 12.26
N GLU A 8 -1.99 22.45 11.81
CA GLU A 8 -3.13 22.01 12.61
C GLU A 8 -2.71 20.91 13.60
N PRO A 9 -2.88 21.08 14.94
CA PRO A 9 -2.23 20.18 15.91
C PRO A 9 -2.82 18.76 15.94
N HIS A 10 -4.11 18.60 15.60
CA HIS A 10 -4.83 17.32 15.71
C HIS A 10 -5.72 17.11 14.49
N ARG A 11 -5.15 16.58 13.39
CA ARG A 11 -5.92 16.18 12.23
C ARG A 11 -5.98 14.66 12.14
N THR A 12 -7.13 14.11 12.51
CA THR A 12 -7.48 12.69 12.30
C THR A 12 -8.20 12.51 10.96
N ALA A 13 -8.20 11.26 10.44
CA ALA A 13 -9.02 10.91 9.29
C ALA A 13 -10.51 11.06 9.59
N THR A 14 -11.28 11.61 8.66
CA THR A 14 -12.74 11.75 8.80
C THR A 14 -13.43 10.41 8.54
N SER A 15 -14.68 10.28 9.03
CA SER A 15 -15.49 9.07 8.77
C SER A 15 -15.71 8.82 7.27
N LEU A 16 -15.80 9.87 6.46
CA LEU A 16 -15.95 9.77 5.01
C LEU A 16 -14.65 9.26 4.35
N GLU A 17 -13.49 9.71 4.83
CA GLU A 17 -12.20 9.22 4.36
C GLU A 17 -11.99 7.74 4.73
N LEU A 18 -12.39 7.33 5.93
CA LEU A 18 -12.34 5.92 6.35
C LEU A 18 -13.29 5.05 5.53
N LEU A 19 -14.50 5.54 5.22
CA LEU A 19 -15.42 4.85 4.33
C LEU A 19 -14.83 4.69 2.92
N PHE A 20 -14.17 5.73 2.41
CA PHE A 20 -13.47 5.68 1.14
C PHE A 20 -12.38 4.61 1.15
N ASP A 21 -11.53 4.56 2.18
CA ASP A 21 -10.49 3.54 2.33
C ASP A 21 -11.07 2.13 2.36
N LEU A 22 -12.15 1.93 3.13
CA LEU A 22 -12.82 0.64 3.25
C LEU A 22 -13.39 0.14 1.91
N CYS A 23 -13.94 1.03 1.08
CA CYS A 23 -14.50 0.63 -0.21
C CYS A 23 -13.41 0.20 -1.21
N PHE A 24 -12.20 0.71 -1.09
CA PHE A 24 -11.07 0.26 -1.91
C PHE A 24 -10.59 -1.17 -1.59
N VAL A 25 -10.91 -1.69 -0.38
CA VAL A 25 -10.59 -3.08 -0.04
C VAL A 25 -11.23 -4.07 -1.01
N ILE A 26 -12.43 -3.75 -1.52
CA ILE A 26 -13.14 -4.62 -2.49
C ILE A 26 -12.31 -4.76 -3.78
N ALA A 27 -11.76 -3.67 -4.29
CA ALA A 27 -10.91 -3.69 -5.47
C ALA A 27 -9.58 -4.43 -5.21
N VAL A 28 -9.00 -4.27 -4.02
CA VAL A 28 -7.80 -5.02 -3.58
C VAL A 28 -8.11 -6.51 -3.51
N ALA A 29 -9.23 -6.90 -2.89
CA ALA A 29 -9.65 -8.29 -2.76
C ALA A 29 -9.90 -8.95 -4.13
N GLU A 30 -10.53 -8.24 -5.08
CA GLU A 30 -10.72 -8.75 -6.45
C GLU A 30 -9.38 -8.95 -7.17
N ALA A 31 -8.43 -8.00 -7.03
CA ALA A 31 -7.10 -8.16 -7.61
C ALA A 31 -6.35 -9.35 -7.00
N SER A 32 -6.45 -9.54 -5.67
CA SER A 32 -5.87 -10.69 -4.95
C SER A 32 -6.49 -12.01 -5.41
N ARG A 33 -7.82 -12.07 -5.60
CA ARG A 33 -8.51 -13.26 -6.15
C ARG A 33 -8.04 -13.57 -7.56
N GLY A 34 -7.88 -12.56 -8.42
CA GLY A 34 -7.35 -12.72 -9.77
C GLY A 34 -5.93 -13.30 -9.77
N LEU A 35 -5.05 -12.80 -8.92
CA LEU A 35 -3.69 -13.32 -8.77
C LEU A 35 -3.71 -14.76 -8.23
N SER A 36 -4.49 -15.05 -7.20
CA SER A 36 -4.63 -16.39 -6.63
C SER A 36 -5.09 -17.40 -7.67
N ALA A 37 -6.11 -17.07 -8.47
CA ALA A 37 -6.59 -17.91 -9.55
C ALA A 37 -5.54 -18.16 -10.64
N ALA A 38 -4.77 -17.13 -11.01
CA ALA A 38 -3.70 -17.24 -12.00
C ALA A 38 -2.55 -18.14 -11.50
N VAL A 39 -2.15 -18.00 -10.22
CA VAL A 39 -1.14 -18.87 -9.59
C VAL A 39 -1.62 -20.32 -9.54
N ALA A 40 -2.86 -20.55 -9.11
CA ALA A 40 -3.44 -21.88 -9.03
C ALA A 40 -3.63 -22.53 -10.41
N GLY A 41 -3.81 -21.72 -11.46
CA GLY A 41 -3.91 -22.14 -12.86
C GLY A 41 -2.56 -22.31 -13.58
N GLY A 42 -1.41 -22.15 -12.89
CA GLY A 42 -0.08 -22.30 -13.49
C GLY A 42 0.41 -21.07 -14.28
N HIS A 43 -0.26 -19.93 -14.18
CA HIS A 43 0.04 -18.70 -14.91
C HIS A 43 0.59 -17.59 -13.99
N ALA A 44 1.39 -17.95 -12.98
CA ALA A 44 1.86 -17.04 -11.94
C ALA A 44 2.56 -15.76 -12.48
N GLY A 45 3.41 -15.87 -13.50
CA GLY A 45 4.14 -14.72 -14.06
C GLY A 45 3.22 -13.70 -14.73
N SER A 46 2.31 -14.13 -15.61
CA SER A 46 1.33 -13.24 -16.25
C SER A 46 0.29 -12.73 -15.24
N GLY A 47 -0.07 -13.56 -14.25
CA GLY A 47 -0.92 -13.17 -13.13
C GLY A 47 -0.33 -12.05 -12.30
N ALA A 48 0.96 -12.15 -11.95
CA ALA A 48 1.67 -11.12 -11.19
C ALA A 48 1.75 -9.79 -11.96
N LEU A 49 2.01 -9.83 -13.29
CA LEU A 49 2.00 -8.63 -14.11
C LEU A 49 0.60 -7.97 -14.13
N ARG A 50 -0.44 -8.75 -14.40
CA ARG A 50 -1.83 -8.24 -14.41
C ARG A 50 -2.21 -7.68 -13.04
N PHE A 51 -1.85 -8.37 -11.97
CA PHE A 51 -2.05 -7.90 -10.60
C PHE A 51 -1.36 -6.55 -10.37
N ALA A 52 -0.09 -6.41 -10.71
CA ALA A 52 0.65 -5.17 -10.52
C ALA A 52 0.01 -4.00 -11.29
N LEU A 53 -0.46 -4.21 -12.52
CA LEU A 53 -1.11 -3.19 -13.34
C LEU A 53 -2.48 -2.79 -12.78
N VAL A 54 -3.32 -3.76 -12.40
CA VAL A 54 -4.63 -3.49 -11.78
C VAL A 54 -4.45 -2.83 -10.42
N PHE A 55 -3.55 -3.35 -9.58
CA PHE A 55 -3.27 -2.80 -8.27
C PHE A 55 -2.73 -1.36 -8.36
N PHE A 56 -1.95 -1.05 -9.41
CA PHE A 56 -1.52 0.32 -9.66
C PHE A 56 -2.71 1.27 -9.84
N THR A 57 -3.72 0.91 -10.62
CA THR A 57 -4.90 1.78 -10.84
C THR A 57 -5.69 1.99 -9.55
N VAL A 58 -5.83 0.94 -8.73
CA VAL A 58 -6.50 0.99 -7.42
C VAL A 58 -5.74 1.92 -6.47
N TRP A 59 -4.46 1.62 -6.26
CA TRP A 59 -3.60 2.39 -5.35
C TRP A 59 -3.45 3.85 -5.78
N TRP A 60 -3.29 4.09 -7.08
CA TRP A 60 -3.10 5.43 -7.61
C TRP A 60 -4.33 6.31 -7.44
N ALA A 61 -5.52 5.77 -7.69
CA ALA A 61 -6.77 6.48 -7.45
C ALA A 61 -6.94 6.83 -5.96
N TRP A 62 -6.69 5.86 -5.06
CA TRP A 62 -6.73 6.06 -3.63
C TRP A 62 -5.73 7.14 -3.17
N MET A 63 -4.49 7.05 -3.60
CA MET A 63 -3.43 7.97 -3.23
C MET A 63 -3.76 9.40 -3.66
N ASN A 64 -4.27 9.60 -4.87
CA ASN A 64 -4.60 10.94 -5.38
C ASN A 64 -5.67 11.65 -4.54
N LEU A 65 -6.76 10.96 -4.15
CA LEU A 65 -7.76 11.57 -3.27
C LEU A 65 -7.20 11.78 -1.86
N THR A 66 -6.43 10.85 -1.33
CA THR A 66 -5.81 10.97 0.01
C THR A 66 -4.96 12.24 0.12
N TRP A 67 -4.12 12.52 -0.88
CA TRP A 67 -3.30 13.75 -0.91
C TRP A 67 -4.13 15.00 -1.17
N PHE A 68 -5.18 14.91 -2.00
CA PHE A 68 -6.12 16.02 -2.21
C PHE A 68 -6.86 16.35 -0.89
N ALA A 69 -7.42 15.36 -0.24
CA ALA A 69 -8.13 15.52 1.03
C ALA A 69 -7.24 16.11 2.14
N SER A 70 -5.98 15.68 2.21
CA SER A 70 -5.02 16.29 3.13
C SER A 70 -4.84 17.80 2.91
N ALA A 71 -4.98 18.26 1.66
CA ALA A 71 -4.79 19.66 1.30
C ALA A 71 -6.08 20.52 1.38
N TYR A 72 -7.24 19.95 1.02
CA TYR A 72 -8.44 20.72 0.69
C TYR A 72 -9.77 20.11 1.21
N ASP A 73 -9.77 19.29 2.22
CA ASP A 73 -11.00 18.71 2.77
C ASP A 73 -11.96 19.79 3.35
N PRO A 74 -12.99 20.25 2.60
CA PRO A 74 -13.93 21.28 3.06
C PRO A 74 -15.11 20.69 3.84
N ASP A 75 -15.30 19.38 3.82
CA ASP A 75 -16.41 18.62 4.40
C ASP A 75 -17.82 19.17 4.06
N ASP A 76 -17.96 19.85 2.90
CA ASP A 76 -19.24 20.35 2.43
C ASP A 76 -19.99 19.35 1.52
N VAL A 77 -21.29 19.61 1.28
CA VAL A 77 -22.15 18.71 0.50
C VAL A 77 -21.58 18.38 -0.88
N PRO A 78 -21.08 19.33 -1.69
CA PRO A 78 -20.48 18.98 -2.98
C PRO A 78 -19.22 18.10 -2.86
N TYR A 79 -18.42 18.29 -1.84
CA TYR A 79 -17.25 17.43 -1.58
C TYR A 79 -17.70 16.02 -1.22
N ARG A 80 -18.62 15.88 -0.25
CA ARG A 80 -19.17 14.59 0.16
C ARG A 80 -19.77 13.81 -1.00
N LEU A 81 -20.59 14.46 -1.85
CA LEU A 81 -21.18 13.84 -3.05
C LEU A 81 -20.10 13.41 -4.05
N THR A 82 -19.04 14.20 -4.21
CA THR A 82 -17.93 13.85 -5.10
C THR A 82 -17.15 12.65 -4.59
N VAL A 83 -16.90 12.55 -3.28
CA VAL A 83 -16.25 11.39 -2.66
C VAL A 83 -17.13 10.14 -2.77
N LEU A 84 -18.45 10.24 -2.57
CA LEU A 84 -19.38 9.13 -2.79
C LEU A 84 -19.40 8.66 -4.25
N ALA A 85 -19.30 9.59 -5.21
CA ALA A 85 -19.15 9.23 -6.63
C ALA A 85 -17.80 8.51 -6.89
N GLN A 86 -16.72 8.90 -6.21
CA GLN A 86 -15.44 8.17 -6.30
C GLN A 86 -15.54 6.76 -5.70
N ILE A 87 -16.23 6.60 -4.56
CA ILE A 87 -16.53 5.28 -3.99
C ILE A 87 -17.28 4.43 -5.02
N THR A 88 -18.31 4.97 -5.67
CA THR A 88 -19.02 4.26 -6.74
C THR A 88 -18.07 3.89 -7.89
N GLY A 89 -17.20 4.80 -8.30
CA GLY A 89 -16.17 4.53 -9.31
C GLY A 89 -15.23 3.38 -8.93
N SER A 90 -14.81 3.30 -7.65
CA SER A 90 -13.96 2.21 -7.16
C SER A 90 -14.67 0.86 -7.17
N LEU A 91 -15.97 0.82 -6.88
CA LEU A 91 -16.78 -0.40 -6.95
C LEU A 91 -16.98 -0.86 -8.39
N VAL A 92 -17.21 0.08 -9.33
CA VAL A 92 -17.27 -0.24 -10.78
C VAL A 92 -15.92 -0.78 -11.26
N LEU A 93 -14.80 -0.16 -10.85
CA LEU A 93 -13.47 -0.65 -11.16
C LEU A 93 -13.28 -2.09 -10.64
N ALA A 94 -13.63 -2.35 -9.38
CA ALA A 94 -13.56 -3.67 -8.76
C ALA A 94 -14.35 -4.72 -9.54
N ALA A 95 -15.56 -4.40 -9.99
CA ALA A 95 -16.39 -5.28 -10.80
C ALA A 95 -15.76 -5.65 -12.16
N GLY A 96 -14.86 -4.82 -12.68
CA GLY A 96 -14.13 -5.07 -13.92
C GLY A 96 -12.91 -5.99 -13.78
N VAL A 97 -12.40 -6.19 -12.55
CA VAL A 97 -11.11 -6.88 -12.33
C VAL A 97 -11.12 -8.31 -12.84
N ALA A 98 -12.19 -9.06 -12.55
CA ALA A 98 -12.29 -10.48 -12.99
C ALA A 98 -12.17 -10.62 -14.52
N ARG A 99 -12.84 -9.75 -15.30
CA ARG A 99 -12.76 -9.72 -16.78
C ARG A 99 -11.36 -9.34 -17.27
N ALA A 100 -10.69 -8.40 -16.60
CA ALA A 100 -9.33 -8.03 -16.93
C ALA A 100 -8.34 -9.18 -16.76
N PHE A 101 -8.56 -10.03 -15.75
CA PHE A 101 -7.72 -11.22 -15.53
C PHE A 101 -8.04 -12.36 -16.48
N GLN A 102 -9.31 -12.60 -16.79
CA GLN A 102 -9.75 -13.73 -17.62
C GLN A 102 -9.59 -13.42 -19.11
N ASP A 103 -10.19 -12.32 -19.55
CA ASP A 103 -10.37 -12.02 -20.97
C ASP A 103 -9.45 -10.87 -21.47
N GLY A 104 -8.74 -10.19 -20.57
CA GLY A 104 -8.00 -8.97 -20.89
C GLY A 104 -8.91 -7.78 -21.24
N ASP A 105 -10.21 -7.85 -20.86
CA ASP A 105 -11.16 -6.76 -21.10
C ASP A 105 -11.03 -5.68 -20.02
N LEU A 106 -10.53 -4.51 -20.42
CA LEU A 106 -10.28 -3.37 -19.56
C LEU A 106 -11.44 -2.35 -19.52
N ARG A 107 -12.55 -2.57 -20.24
CA ARG A 107 -13.60 -1.57 -20.41
C ARG A 107 -14.21 -1.12 -19.10
N ILE A 108 -14.57 -2.07 -18.23
CA ILE A 108 -15.22 -1.77 -16.94
C ILE A 108 -14.22 -1.12 -15.96
N ILE A 109 -12.97 -1.61 -15.92
CA ILE A 109 -11.92 -0.96 -15.13
C ILE A 109 -11.72 0.48 -15.60
N THR A 110 -11.62 0.71 -16.92
CA THR A 110 -11.46 2.06 -17.49
C THR A 110 -12.66 2.95 -17.18
N LEU A 111 -13.90 2.43 -17.19
CA LEU A 111 -15.09 3.17 -16.81
C LEU A 111 -15.05 3.59 -15.33
N GLY A 112 -14.78 2.66 -14.41
CA GLY A 112 -14.63 2.98 -12.99
C GLY A 112 -13.52 3.99 -12.74
N TYR A 113 -12.38 3.81 -13.41
CA TYR A 113 -11.26 4.74 -13.34
C TYR A 113 -11.63 6.13 -13.91
N ALA A 114 -12.44 6.20 -14.99
CA ALA A 114 -12.92 7.45 -15.53
C ALA A 114 -13.80 8.23 -14.53
N VAL A 115 -14.67 7.56 -13.79
CA VAL A 115 -15.45 8.19 -12.72
C VAL A 115 -14.53 8.76 -11.63
N LEU A 116 -13.54 7.98 -11.16
CA LEU A 116 -12.57 8.42 -10.16
C LEU A 116 -11.76 9.63 -10.63
N ARG A 117 -11.32 9.65 -11.89
CA ARG A 117 -10.45 10.71 -12.43
C ARG A 117 -11.21 11.98 -12.79
N THR A 118 -12.41 11.88 -13.35
CA THR A 118 -13.23 13.05 -13.69
C THR A 118 -13.71 13.79 -12.44
N THR A 119 -14.11 13.05 -11.41
CA THR A 119 -14.50 13.62 -10.11
C THR A 119 -13.30 14.26 -9.40
N LEU A 120 -12.12 13.65 -9.45
CA LEU A 120 -10.89 14.24 -8.93
C LEU A 120 -10.51 15.53 -9.70
N ALA A 121 -10.61 15.55 -11.04
CA ALA A 121 -10.37 16.74 -11.84
C ALA A 121 -11.34 17.87 -11.48
N ALA A 122 -12.61 17.55 -11.23
CA ALA A 122 -13.61 18.52 -10.76
C ALA A 122 -13.24 19.11 -9.38
N LEU A 123 -12.71 18.30 -8.46
CA LEU A 123 -12.21 18.77 -7.16
C LEU A 123 -11.02 19.73 -7.34
N TRP A 124 -10.07 19.40 -8.20
CA TRP A 124 -8.93 20.29 -8.50
C TRP A 124 -9.37 21.60 -9.16
N LEU A 125 -10.33 21.57 -10.09
CA LEU A 125 -10.91 22.78 -10.69
C LEU A 125 -11.62 23.65 -9.66
N ARG A 126 -12.31 23.02 -8.70
CA ARG A 126 -12.93 23.70 -7.58
C ARG A 126 -11.88 24.36 -6.67
N ALA A 127 -10.80 23.66 -6.35
CA ALA A 127 -9.68 24.20 -5.60
C ALA A 127 -9.04 25.39 -6.32
N ALA A 128 -8.85 25.32 -7.65
CA ALA A 128 -8.30 26.40 -8.45
C ALA A 128 -9.17 27.68 -8.44
N ARG A 129 -10.49 27.54 -8.27
CA ARG A 129 -11.40 28.71 -8.14
C ARG A 129 -11.34 29.34 -6.76
N SER A 130 -11.08 28.56 -5.72
CA SER A 130 -11.20 28.97 -4.32
C SER A 130 -9.86 29.30 -3.66
N ASP A 131 -8.73 28.88 -4.23
CA ASP A 131 -7.37 29.14 -3.73
C ASP A 131 -6.53 29.84 -4.81
N PRO A 132 -6.57 31.20 -4.87
CA PRO A 132 -5.80 31.97 -5.85
C PRO A 132 -4.29 31.76 -5.75
N VAL A 133 -3.77 31.51 -4.55
CA VAL A 133 -2.33 31.33 -4.29
C VAL A 133 -1.81 30.07 -4.99
N ARG A 134 -2.61 28.98 -4.98
CA ARG A 134 -2.23 27.69 -5.55
C ARG A 134 -2.98 27.36 -6.85
N ARG A 135 -3.64 28.35 -7.45
CA ARG A 135 -4.44 28.17 -8.65
C ARG A 135 -3.68 27.48 -9.78
N ARG A 136 -2.44 27.87 -10.04
CA ARG A 136 -1.62 27.27 -11.11
C ARG A 136 -1.36 25.79 -10.85
N THR A 137 -1.04 25.43 -9.62
CA THR A 137 -0.83 24.02 -9.21
C THR A 137 -2.10 23.20 -9.38
N ALA A 138 -3.24 23.71 -8.90
CA ALA A 138 -4.52 23.02 -9.01
C ALA A 138 -4.96 22.84 -10.48
N LEU A 139 -4.77 23.85 -11.36
CA LEU A 139 -5.05 23.74 -12.78
C LEU A 139 -4.15 22.73 -13.48
N ARG A 140 -2.85 22.63 -13.10
CA ARG A 140 -1.95 21.61 -13.64
C ARG A 140 -2.38 20.21 -13.22
N PHE A 141 -2.79 20.02 -11.97
CA PHE A 141 -3.38 18.74 -11.54
C PHE A 141 -4.62 18.40 -12.35
N ALA A 142 -5.59 19.32 -12.48
CA ALA A 142 -6.80 19.09 -13.26
C ALA A 142 -6.48 18.71 -14.72
N ALA A 143 -5.59 19.46 -15.37
CA ALA A 143 -5.18 19.21 -16.75
C ALA A 143 -4.46 17.87 -16.89
N GLY A 144 -3.47 17.57 -16.02
CA GLY A 144 -2.71 16.32 -16.05
C GLY A 144 -3.59 15.10 -15.83
N VAL A 145 -4.50 15.16 -14.83
CA VAL A 145 -5.47 14.10 -14.55
C VAL A 145 -6.38 13.86 -15.76
N THR A 146 -6.88 14.93 -16.38
CA THR A 146 -7.77 14.83 -17.56
C THR A 146 -7.03 14.26 -18.77
N LEU A 147 -5.81 14.73 -19.05
CA LEU A 147 -4.99 14.23 -20.15
C LEU A 147 -4.66 12.74 -19.98
N CYS A 148 -4.25 12.32 -18.77
CA CYS A 148 -4.02 10.90 -18.49
C CYS A 148 -5.32 10.09 -18.67
N GLN A 149 -6.47 10.60 -18.23
CA GLN A 149 -7.74 9.88 -18.40
C GLN A 149 -8.12 9.70 -19.88
N LEU A 150 -7.89 10.70 -20.71
CA LEU A 150 -8.08 10.56 -22.15
C LEU A 150 -7.13 9.51 -22.75
N GLY A 151 -5.87 9.47 -22.29
CA GLY A 151 -4.92 8.43 -22.67
C GLY A 151 -5.39 7.02 -22.26
N TRP A 152 -5.87 6.84 -21.02
CA TRP A 152 -6.45 5.57 -20.56
C TRP A 152 -7.65 5.13 -21.39
N ALA A 153 -8.55 6.05 -21.76
CA ALA A 153 -9.66 5.75 -22.67
C ALA A 153 -9.15 5.37 -24.07
N GLY A 154 -8.11 6.04 -24.56
CA GLY A 154 -7.45 5.73 -25.84
C GLY A 154 -6.88 4.32 -25.93
N LEU A 155 -6.42 3.73 -24.79
CA LEU A 155 -5.90 2.35 -24.75
C LEU A 155 -6.93 1.31 -25.22
N LEU A 156 -8.23 1.59 -25.06
CA LEU A 156 -9.28 0.66 -25.48
C LEU A 156 -9.31 0.43 -27.00
N PHE A 157 -8.80 1.39 -27.77
CA PHE A 157 -8.74 1.35 -29.23
C PHE A 157 -7.43 0.76 -29.77
N LEU A 158 -6.45 0.48 -28.90
CA LEU A 158 -5.15 -0.06 -29.33
C LEU A 158 -5.21 -1.57 -29.55
N PRO A 159 -4.46 -2.09 -30.55
CA PRO A 159 -4.29 -3.52 -30.73
C PRO A 159 -3.54 -4.14 -29.53
N ALA A 160 -3.75 -5.44 -29.29
CA ALA A 160 -3.27 -6.14 -28.10
C ALA A 160 -1.76 -5.99 -27.85
N HIS A 161 -0.94 -6.07 -28.93
CA HIS A 161 0.52 -5.96 -28.83
C HIS A 161 1.02 -4.57 -28.39
N ALA A 162 0.24 -3.52 -28.65
CA ALA A 162 0.60 -2.14 -28.30
C ALA A 162 0.09 -1.73 -26.88
N ARG A 163 -0.81 -2.52 -26.27
CA ARG A 163 -1.45 -2.15 -25.00
C ARG A 163 -0.45 -2.09 -23.84
N LEU A 164 0.41 -3.10 -23.67
CA LEU A 164 1.34 -3.11 -22.54
C LEU A 164 2.34 -1.94 -22.57
N PRO A 165 3.08 -1.66 -23.67
CA PRO A 165 3.93 -0.48 -23.71
C PRO A 165 3.15 0.83 -23.50
N ALA A 166 1.94 0.95 -24.04
CA ALA A 166 1.11 2.14 -23.84
C ALA A 166 0.64 2.29 -22.37
N VAL A 167 0.30 1.21 -21.67
CA VAL A 167 0.02 1.21 -20.23
C VAL A 167 1.22 1.70 -19.43
N LEU A 168 2.43 1.25 -19.75
CA LEU A 168 3.65 1.72 -19.07
C LEU A 168 3.90 3.21 -19.29
N VAL A 169 3.64 3.73 -20.50
CA VAL A 169 3.69 5.16 -20.78
C VAL A 169 2.64 5.91 -19.96
N MET A 170 1.42 5.38 -19.86
CA MET A 170 0.37 6.00 -19.05
C MET A 170 0.73 6.03 -17.55
N ILE A 171 1.29 4.95 -17.01
CA ILE A 171 1.80 4.90 -15.64
C ILE A 171 2.88 5.97 -15.42
N ALA A 172 3.83 6.09 -16.32
CA ALA A 172 4.87 7.12 -16.24
C ALA A 172 4.28 8.54 -16.28
N GLY A 173 3.29 8.77 -17.14
CA GLY A 173 2.54 10.03 -17.22
C GLY A 173 1.82 10.35 -15.91
N GLU A 174 1.10 9.39 -15.35
CA GLU A 174 0.41 9.54 -14.06
C GLU A 174 1.37 9.92 -12.94
N LEU A 175 2.50 9.22 -12.82
CA LEU A 175 3.53 9.50 -11.81
C LEU A 175 4.18 10.87 -12.01
N ALA A 176 4.25 11.36 -13.24
CA ALA A 176 4.81 12.67 -13.56
C ALA A 176 3.86 13.83 -13.22
N VAL A 177 2.52 13.63 -13.27
CA VAL A 177 1.52 14.69 -13.02
C VAL A 177 1.74 15.42 -11.69
N PRO A 178 1.88 14.76 -10.51
CA PRO A 178 2.09 15.46 -9.25
C PRO A 178 3.42 16.21 -9.21
N VAL A 179 4.47 15.67 -9.83
CA VAL A 179 5.80 16.32 -9.91
C VAL A 179 5.69 17.60 -10.74
N TRP A 180 5.08 17.53 -11.92
CA TRP A 180 4.83 18.67 -12.80
C TRP A 180 3.90 19.71 -12.18
N ALA A 181 2.80 19.28 -11.56
CA ALA A 181 1.86 20.20 -10.96
C ALA A 181 2.48 20.97 -9.79
N GLN A 182 3.19 20.27 -8.89
CA GLN A 182 3.81 20.90 -7.72
C GLN A 182 5.07 21.71 -8.04
N SER A 183 5.60 21.67 -9.26
CA SER A 183 6.64 22.62 -9.69
C SER A 183 6.15 24.06 -9.78
N ALA A 184 4.82 24.29 -9.85
CA ALA A 184 4.22 25.62 -9.79
C ALA A 184 3.97 26.15 -8.37
N GLY A 185 4.04 25.28 -7.38
CA GLY A 185 3.81 25.55 -5.96
C GLY A 185 3.35 24.30 -5.22
N THR A 186 3.73 24.16 -3.96
CA THR A 186 3.35 22.99 -3.15
C THR A 186 1.93 23.13 -2.60
N THR A 187 1.18 22.03 -2.59
CA THR A 187 -0.11 21.95 -1.88
C THR A 187 0.11 21.92 -0.36
N PRO A 188 -0.81 22.48 0.44
CA PRO A 188 -0.76 22.34 1.89
C PRO A 188 -1.18 20.92 2.27
N TRP A 189 -0.29 20.14 2.83
CA TRP A 189 -0.58 18.77 3.29
C TRP A 189 -0.09 18.59 4.72
N HIS A 190 -0.74 17.70 5.47
CA HIS A 190 -0.45 17.47 6.88
C HIS A 190 0.28 16.13 7.08
N PRO A 191 1.51 16.11 7.67
CA PRO A 191 2.33 14.90 7.79
C PRO A 191 1.66 13.76 8.57
N ARG A 192 1.01 14.07 9.70
CA ARG A 192 0.31 13.06 10.52
C ARG A 192 -0.89 12.50 9.80
N HIS A 193 -1.69 13.35 9.15
CA HIS A 193 -2.87 12.91 8.42
C HIS A 193 -2.51 11.96 7.26
N ILE A 194 -1.47 12.28 6.48
CA ILE A 194 -0.99 11.38 5.42
C ILE A 194 -0.48 10.07 6.01
N ALA A 195 0.32 10.12 7.09
CA ALA A 195 0.82 8.91 7.75
C ALA A 195 -0.33 8.01 8.21
N GLU A 196 -1.32 8.57 8.91
CA GLU A 196 -2.51 7.86 9.41
C GLU A 196 -3.29 7.19 8.28
N ARG A 197 -3.49 7.88 7.14
CA ARG A 197 -4.17 7.32 5.98
C ARG A 197 -3.41 6.13 5.38
N TYR A 198 -2.08 6.24 5.25
CA TYR A 198 -1.24 5.14 4.75
C TYR A 198 -1.21 3.96 5.73
N GLU A 199 -1.14 4.24 7.04
CA GLU A 199 -1.24 3.23 8.10
C GLU A 199 -2.60 2.52 8.06
N SER A 200 -3.70 3.26 7.89
CA SER A 200 -5.05 2.69 7.73
C SER A 200 -5.14 1.79 6.49
N PHE A 201 -4.56 2.20 5.37
CA PHE A 201 -4.59 1.39 4.15
C PHE A 201 -3.76 0.11 4.28
N VAL A 202 -2.61 0.14 4.98
CA VAL A 202 -1.86 -1.08 5.32
C VAL A 202 -2.73 -2.05 6.14
N LEU A 203 -3.43 -1.56 7.17
CA LEU A 203 -4.31 -2.40 7.99
C LEU A 203 -5.41 -3.05 7.15
N ILE A 204 -6.00 -2.30 6.22
CA ILE A 204 -7.02 -2.80 5.29
C ILE A 204 -6.46 -3.93 4.42
N VAL A 205 -5.28 -3.73 3.83
CA VAL A 205 -4.63 -4.72 2.97
C VAL A 205 -4.18 -5.95 3.77
N LEU A 206 -3.66 -5.77 4.98
CA LEU A 206 -3.34 -6.88 5.89
C LEU A 206 -4.60 -7.63 6.33
N GLY A 207 -5.75 -6.94 6.43
CA GLY A 207 -7.04 -7.58 6.69
C GLY A 207 -7.43 -8.61 5.62
N GLU A 208 -7.15 -8.32 4.34
CA GLU A 208 -7.34 -9.29 3.24
C GLU A 208 -6.42 -10.50 3.38
N PHE A 209 -5.17 -10.28 3.80
CA PHE A 209 -4.26 -11.38 4.12
C PHE A 209 -4.79 -12.24 5.30
N VAL A 210 -5.28 -11.61 6.37
CA VAL A 210 -5.89 -12.33 7.51
C VAL A 210 -7.10 -13.17 7.04
N ALA A 211 -7.93 -12.63 6.14
CA ALA A 211 -9.06 -13.37 5.59
C ALA A 211 -8.61 -14.61 4.81
N ALA A 212 -7.52 -14.52 4.03
CA ALA A 212 -6.93 -15.66 3.33
C ALA A 212 -6.38 -16.71 4.31
N ALA A 213 -5.66 -16.29 5.37
CA ALA A 213 -5.16 -17.17 6.41
C ALA A 213 -6.30 -17.87 7.17
N ALA A 214 -7.35 -17.14 7.54
CA ALA A 214 -8.55 -17.71 8.17
C ALA A 214 -9.27 -18.71 7.25
N GLY A 215 -9.26 -18.46 5.94
CA GLY A 215 -9.74 -19.42 4.93
C GLY A 215 -8.97 -20.74 4.99
N ALA A 216 -7.63 -20.67 5.03
CA ALA A 216 -6.77 -21.85 5.16
C ALA A 216 -7.04 -22.63 6.45
N VAL A 217 -7.28 -21.94 7.58
CA VAL A 217 -7.65 -22.57 8.86
C VAL A 217 -8.99 -23.29 8.76
N ARG A 218 -10.01 -22.65 8.21
CA ARG A 218 -11.34 -23.27 8.00
C ARG A 218 -11.23 -24.52 7.14
N ASP A 219 -10.45 -24.46 6.09
CA ASP A 219 -10.22 -25.58 5.19
C ASP A 219 -9.51 -26.74 5.87
N ALA A 220 -8.57 -26.44 6.81
CA ALA A 220 -7.89 -27.44 7.61
C ALA A 220 -8.83 -28.13 8.60
N LEU A 221 -9.69 -27.37 9.29
CA LEU A 221 -10.66 -27.87 10.27
C LEU A 221 -11.79 -28.70 9.67
N GLY A 222 -12.22 -28.36 8.43
CA GLY A 222 -13.32 -29.03 7.73
C GLY A 222 -12.99 -30.42 7.18
N ARG A 223 -11.76 -30.95 7.35
CA ARG A 223 -11.31 -32.22 6.79
C ARG A 223 -10.94 -33.22 7.87
N HIS A 224 -11.49 -34.43 7.74
CA HIS A 224 -11.19 -35.56 8.62
C HIS A 224 -9.91 -36.32 8.24
N ARG A 225 -9.17 -35.91 7.18
CA ARG A 225 -7.93 -36.55 6.71
C ARG A 225 -6.81 -35.56 6.59
N ASP A 226 -5.67 -35.87 7.20
CA ASP A 226 -4.32 -35.26 7.12
C ASP A 226 -4.26 -33.78 6.72
N SER A 227 -4.63 -32.91 7.66
CA SER A 227 -4.61 -31.45 7.48
C SER A 227 -3.27 -30.82 7.88
N GLY A 228 -2.22 -31.61 8.14
CA GLY A 228 -0.93 -31.14 8.66
C GLY A 228 -0.34 -30.00 7.82
N ALA A 229 -0.32 -30.15 6.49
CA ALA A 229 0.19 -29.13 5.59
C ALA A 229 -0.62 -27.82 5.65
N LEU A 230 -1.95 -27.88 5.80
CA LEU A 230 -2.81 -26.71 5.93
C LEU A 230 -2.64 -26.02 7.29
N TYR A 231 -2.41 -26.76 8.37
CA TYR A 231 -2.08 -26.18 9.68
C TYR A 231 -0.73 -25.45 9.64
N LEU A 232 0.30 -26.04 9.01
CA LEU A 232 1.61 -25.41 8.85
C LEU A 232 1.49 -24.15 7.99
N LEU A 233 0.66 -24.18 6.93
CA LEU A 233 0.36 -23.02 6.09
C LEU A 233 -0.31 -21.91 6.88
N ALA A 234 -1.36 -22.23 7.64
CA ALA A 234 -2.12 -21.27 8.44
C ALA A 234 -1.24 -20.64 9.54
N THR A 235 -0.45 -21.46 10.26
CA THR A 235 0.47 -20.98 11.29
C THR A 235 1.52 -20.05 10.68
N GLY A 236 2.14 -20.44 9.56
CA GLY A 236 3.10 -19.61 8.85
C GLY A 236 2.47 -18.29 8.37
N GLY A 237 1.27 -18.34 7.81
CA GLY A 237 0.51 -17.15 7.39
C GLY A 237 0.24 -16.18 8.53
N LEU A 238 -0.19 -16.68 9.70
CA LEU A 238 -0.40 -15.86 10.90
C LEU A 238 0.90 -15.24 11.41
N LEU A 239 2.00 -16.00 11.45
CA LEU A 239 3.31 -15.46 11.82
C LEU A 239 3.77 -14.36 10.85
N MET A 240 3.56 -14.54 9.54
CA MET A 240 3.92 -13.54 8.54
C MET A 240 3.09 -12.26 8.71
N VAL A 241 1.75 -12.33 8.82
CA VAL A 241 0.91 -11.14 8.95
C VAL A 241 1.20 -10.38 10.24
N PHE A 242 1.44 -11.08 11.36
CA PHE A 242 1.79 -10.42 12.62
C PHE A 242 3.17 -9.76 12.56
N ALA A 243 4.14 -10.41 11.93
CA ALA A 243 5.46 -9.84 11.74
C ALA A 243 5.43 -8.64 10.79
N MET A 244 4.68 -8.71 9.68
CA MET A 244 4.51 -7.58 8.74
C MET A 244 3.86 -6.38 9.43
N TRP A 245 2.81 -6.62 10.22
CA TRP A 245 2.19 -5.58 11.04
C TRP A 245 3.22 -4.96 12.01
N TRP A 246 3.91 -5.80 12.79
CA TRP A 246 4.86 -5.34 13.80
C TRP A 246 5.99 -4.50 13.18
N LEU A 247 6.58 -4.98 12.11
CA LEU A 247 7.72 -4.32 11.45
C LEU A 247 7.32 -3.01 10.77
N TYR A 248 6.09 -2.91 10.25
CA TYR A 248 5.59 -1.68 9.64
C TYR A 248 5.27 -0.62 10.71
N PHE A 249 4.58 -1.00 11.78
CA PHE A 249 4.15 -0.08 12.85
C PHE A 249 5.19 0.17 13.95
N ALA A 250 6.32 -0.53 13.94
CA ALA A 250 7.39 -0.31 14.90
C ALA A 250 7.92 1.14 14.93
N ARG A 251 7.73 1.89 13.85
CA ARG A 251 8.20 3.27 13.72
C ARG A 251 7.12 4.17 13.15
N PRO A 252 6.84 5.31 13.82
CA PRO A 252 5.79 6.22 13.39
C PRO A 252 6.16 6.92 12.07
N ALA A 253 5.35 6.70 11.03
CA ALA A 253 5.58 7.22 9.68
C ALA A 253 5.57 8.76 9.63
N HIS A 254 4.81 9.41 10.50
CA HIS A 254 4.73 10.87 10.55
C HIS A 254 6.08 11.55 10.86
N THR A 255 6.98 10.89 11.61
CA THR A 255 8.30 11.45 11.92
C THR A 255 9.18 11.56 10.66
N ILE A 256 9.07 10.58 9.76
CA ILE A 256 9.76 10.62 8.46
C ILE A 256 9.20 11.77 7.62
N LEU A 257 7.86 11.84 7.51
CA LEU A 257 7.18 12.86 6.72
C LEU A 257 7.45 14.27 7.23
N ALA A 258 7.50 14.50 8.53
CA ALA A 258 7.84 15.79 9.12
C ALA A 258 9.24 16.26 8.71
N THR A 259 10.22 15.36 8.62
CA THR A 259 11.59 15.71 8.16
C THR A 259 11.69 15.92 6.65
N THR A 260 10.71 15.45 5.87
CA THR A 260 10.69 15.57 4.40
C THR A 260 9.97 16.82 3.89
N HIS A 261 9.41 17.64 4.78
CA HIS A 261 8.59 18.80 4.39
C HIS A 261 9.32 19.74 3.42
N ARG A 262 10.65 19.89 3.57
CA ARG A 262 11.50 20.74 2.71
C ARG A 262 12.12 20.00 1.51
N ALA A 263 11.97 18.68 1.41
CA ALA A 263 12.61 17.85 0.38
C ALA A 263 11.56 17.12 -0.47
N ALA A 264 11.07 17.77 -1.54
CA ALA A 264 10.04 17.21 -2.43
C ALA A 264 10.38 15.79 -2.93
N ARG A 265 11.65 15.53 -3.32
CA ARG A 265 12.10 14.21 -3.77
C ARG A 265 11.89 13.12 -2.71
N ARG A 266 12.22 13.39 -1.43
CA ARG A 266 12.05 12.39 -0.35
C ARG A 266 10.58 12.08 -0.11
N ARG A 267 9.70 13.09 -0.20
CA ARG A 267 8.25 12.93 -0.08
C ARG A 267 7.69 12.01 -1.16
N PHE A 268 8.06 12.23 -2.43
CA PHE A 268 7.63 11.36 -3.53
C PHE A 268 8.19 9.94 -3.39
N VAL A 269 9.46 9.78 -3.02
CA VAL A 269 10.06 8.47 -2.78
C VAL A 269 9.32 7.73 -1.66
N TRP A 270 8.95 8.42 -0.57
CA TRP A 270 8.18 7.83 0.50
C TRP A 270 6.77 7.42 0.03
N ALA A 271 6.03 8.35 -0.59
CA ALA A 271 4.67 8.10 -1.04
C ALA A 271 4.58 6.99 -2.09
N TYR A 272 5.43 7.05 -3.12
CA TYR A 272 5.44 6.07 -4.20
C TYR A 272 6.07 4.73 -3.78
N GLY A 273 7.01 4.76 -2.85
CA GLY A 273 7.60 3.56 -2.25
C GLY A 273 6.60 2.69 -1.47
N HIS A 274 5.42 3.23 -1.13
CA HIS A 274 4.36 2.42 -0.51
C HIS A 274 3.56 1.58 -1.52
N PHE A 275 3.65 1.84 -2.81
CA PHE A 275 3.04 0.95 -3.81
C PHE A 275 3.50 -0.51 -3.64
N PRO A 276 4.81 -0.83 -3.65
CA PRO A 276 5.23 -2.21 -3.42
C PRO A 276 4.95 -2.72 -1.99
N VAL A 277 4.86 -1.86 -0.97
CA VAL A 277 4.43 -2.27 0.38
C VAL A 277 3.01 -2.83 0.34
N PHE A 278 2.07 -2.06 -0.20
CA PHE A 278 0.67 -2.46 -0.28
C PHE A 278 0.45 -3.63 -1.25
N ALA A 279 1.07 -3.55 -2.45
CA ALA A 279 0.94 -4.61 -3.45
C ALA A 279 1.48 -5.95 -2.96
N SER A 280 2.62 -5.95 -2.26
CA SER A 280 3.20 -7.19 -1.74
C SER A 280 2.37 -7.78 -0.59
N ALA A 281 1.81 -6.95 0.29
CA ALA A 281 0.92 -7.43 1.36
C ALA A 281 -0.36 -8.06 0.78
N ALA A 282 -0.95 -7.45 -0.26
CA ALA A 282 -2.10 -8.02 -0.96
C ALA A 282 -1.76 -9.31 -1.74
N ALA A 283 -0.59 -9.33 -2.40
CA ALA A 283 -0.10 -10.51 -3.13
C ALA A 283 0.19 -11.69 -2.21
N GLU A 284 0.61 -11.44 -0.97
CA GLU A 284 0.85 -12.48 0.04
C GLU A 284 -0.44 -13.24 0.36
N GLY A 285 -1.53 -12.53 0.63
CA GLY A 285 -2.85 -13.17 0.82
C GLY A 285 -3.28 -14.01 -0.39
N ALA A 286 -3.05 -13.49 -1.60
CA ALA A 286 -3.33 -14.23 -2.84
C ALA A 286 -2.48 -15.49 -2.97
N GLY A 287 -1.18 -15.42 -2.64
CA GLY A 287 -0.25 -16.55 -2.63
C GLY A 287 -0.67 -17.63 -1.65
N LEU A 288 -1.03 -17.23 -0.41
CA LEU A 288 -1.51 -18.15 0.63
C LEU A 288 -2.79 -18.87 0.19
N ALA A 289 -3.76 -18.14 -0.39
CA ALA A 289 -5.01 -18.71 -0.89
C ALA A 289 -4.77 -19.70 -2.05
N ALA A 290 -3.87 -19.35 -2.99
CA ALA A 290 -3.50 -20.24 -4.10
C ALA A 290 -2.80 -21.51 -3.61
N TYR A 291 -1.86 -21.37 -2.67
CA TYR A 291 -1.16 -22.51 -2.06
C TYR A 291 -2.14 -23.44 -1.34
N ALA A 292 -3.06 -22.89 -0.52
CA ALA A 292 -4.11 -23.67 0.14
C ALA A 292 -4.98 -24.44 -0.86
N ALA A 293 -5.39 -23.78 -1.95
CA ALA A 293 -6.19 -24.41 -3.00
C ALA A 293 -5.47 -25.57 -3.70
N LEU A 294 -4.16 -25.41 -3.98
CA LEU A 294 -3.34 -26.44 -4.61
C LEU A 294 -3.03 -27.59 -3.67
N THR A 295 -2.74 -27.34 -2.38
CA THR A 295 -2.58 -28.38 -1.36
C THR A 295 -3.83 -29.24 -1.26
N ARG A 296 -5.03 -28.65 -1.38
CA ARG A 296 -6.30 -29.39 -1.40
C ARG A 296 -6.44 -30.33 -2.61
N ARG A 297 -5.87 -29.95 -3.75
CA ARG A 297 -5.99 -30.73 -5.01
C ARG A 297 -4.90 -31.79 -5.15
N HIS A 298 -3.69 -31.47 -4.74
CA HIS A 298 -2.49 -32.24 -5.07
C HIS A 298 -1.70 -32.72 -3.84
N GLY A 299 -2.17 -32.47 -2.60
CA GLY A 299 -1.43 -32.77 -1.39
C GLY A 299 -0.15 -31.93 -1.31
N ASP A 300 0.96 -32.60 -0.98
CA ASP A 300 2.28 -31.95 -0.81
C ASP A 300 2.97 -31.58 -2.13
N ALA A 301 2.44 -32.03 -3.28
CA ALA A 301 3.02 -31.77 -4.61
C ALA A 301 2.61 -30.37 -5.16
N VAL A 302 2.81 -29.33 -4.35
CA VAL A 302 2.51 -27.94 -4.75
C VAL A 302 3.65 -27.40 -5.63
N PRO A 303 3.34 -26.84 -6.84
CA PRO A 303 4.32 -26.28 -7.74
C PRO A 303 5.19 -25.18 -7.11
N LEU A 304 6.47 -25.09 -7.53
CA LEU A 304 7.40 -24.06 -7.02
C LEU A 304 6.87 -22.64 -7.20
N ALA A 305 6.17 -22.35 -8.29
CA ALA A 305 5.58 -21.03 -8.53
C ALA A 305 4.56 -20.63 -7.44
N ALA A 306 3.75 -21.57 -6.95
CA ALA A 306 2.81 -21.30 -5.88
C ALA A 306 3.52 -21.17 -4.51
N ARG A 307 4.59 -21.95 -4.29
CA ARG A 307 5.45 -21.80 -3.11
C ARG A 307 6.17 -20.46 -3.09
N ALA A 308 6.67 -20.00 -4.26
CA ALA A 308 7.26 -18.70 -4.43
C ALA A 308 6.24 -17.56 -4.25
N ALA A 309 4.98 -17.77 -4.65
CA ALA A 309 3.91 -16.80 -4.44
C ALA A 309 3.60 -16.54 -2.95
N VAL A 310 3.98 -17.45 -2.04
CA VAL A 310 3.90 -17.27 -0.58
C VAL A 310 5.15 -16.58 -0.01
N THR A 311 6.31 -16.69 -0.65
CA THR A 311 7.57 -16.21 -0.04
C THR A 311 8.10 -14.93 -0.67
N VAL A 312 7.95 -14.76 -1.98
CA VAL A 312 8.48 -13.59 -2.70
C VAL A 312 7.79 -12.28 -2.30
N PRO A 313 6.46 -12.22 -2.15
CA PRO A 313 5.82 -10.98 -1.70
C PRO A 313 6.30 -10.52 -0.32
N VAL A 314 6.51 -11.43 0.63
CA VAL A 314 7.07 -11.11 1.96
C VAL A 314 8.45 -10.48 1.82
N ALA A 315 9.30 -11.03 0.96
CA ALA A 315 10.63 -10.46 0.72
C ALA A 315 10.55 -9.03 0.16
N VAL A 316 9.63 -8.79 -0.79
CA VAL A 316 9.38 -7.45 -1.34
C VAL A 316 8.88 -6.51 -0.26
N PHE A 317 7.95 -6.95 0.59
CA PHE A 317 7.45 -6.16 1.72
C PHE A 317 8.58 -5.76 2.67
N LEU A 318 9.37 -6.73 3.15
CA LEU A 318 10.47 -6.49 4.09
C LEU A 318 11.50 -5.52 3.51
N PHE A 319 11.91 -5.74 2.26
CA PHE A 319 12.87 -4.87 1.60
C PHE A 319 12.35 -3.44 1.43
N THR A 320 11.09 -3.29 1.02
CA THR A 320 10.50 -1.97 0.82
C THR A 320 10.23 -1.24 2.13
N VAL A 321 9.73 -1.91 3.17
CA VAL A 321 9.60 -1.32 4.51
C VAL A 321 10.97 -0.87 5.03
N TRP A 322 12.01 -1.69 4.85
CA TRP A 322 13.36 -1.27 5.17
C TRP A 322 13.78 0.00 4.43
N ALA A 323 13.55 0.05 3.11
CA ALA A 323 13.97 1.18 2.28
C ALA A 323 13.23 2.48 2.64
N VAL A 324 11.94 2.39 2.96
CA VAL A 324 11.03 3.54 3.15
C VAL A 324 10.94 3.97 4.61
N HIS A 325 10.97 3.04 5.58
CA HIS A 325 10.77 3.31 7.00
C HIS A 325 12.06 3.21 7.83
N VAL A 326 12.93 2.20 7.58
CA VAL A 326 14.08 1.92 8.44
C VAL A 326 15.31 2.71 8.00
N ARG A 327 15.68 2.63 6.73
CA ARG A 327 16.87 3.28 6.17
C ARG A 327 16.95 4.80 6.40
N PRO A 328 15.86 5.58 6.33
CA PRO A 328 15.91 7.03 6.58
C PRO A 328 16.29 7.39 8.01
N HIS A 329 16.01 6.56 9.00
CA HIS A 329 16.26 6.85 10.42
C HIS A 329 17.73 6.64 10.87
N ARG A 330 18.56 5.96 10.09
CA ARG A 330 20.00 5.72 10.31
C ARG A 330 20.41 5.34 11.75
N ARG A 331 19.58 4.62 12.49
CA ARG A 331 19.86 4.18 13.86
C ARG A 331 20.09 2.67 13.90
N GLY A 332 21.25 2.24 14.38
CA GLY A 332 21.59 0.85 14.67
C GLY A 332 22.18 0.05 13.48
N GLY A 333 23.35 -0.59 13.68
CA GLY A 333 24.00 -1.43 12.68
C GLY A 333 23.22 -2.70 12.36
N VAL A 334 22.53 -3.27 13.36
CA VAL A 334 21.80 -4.55 13.25
C VAL A 334 20.65 -4.45 12.24
N GLU A 335 19.81 -3.44 12.34
CA GLU A 335 18.65 -3.27 11.46
C GLU A 335 19.03 -3.02 9.99
N ARG A 336 20.18 -2.39 9.77
CA ARG A 336 20.69 -2.11 8.42
C ARG A 336 20.90 -3.39 7.62
N PHE A 337 21.28 -4.48 8.29
CA PHE A 337 21.61 -5.75 7.64
C PHE A 337 20.54 -6.82 7.87
N ALA A 338 19.85 -6.82 9.02
CA ALA A 338 18.86 -7.83 9.37
C ALA A 338 17.67 -7.84 8.40
N PHE A 339 17.10 -6.68 8.08
CA PHE A 339 15.99 -6.60 7.12
C PHE A 339 16.36 -7.10 5.72
N PRO A 340 17.41 -6.56 5.05
CA PRO A 340 17.81 -7.08 3.75
C PRO A 340 18.24 -8.54 3.80
N GLY A 341 18.92 -8.97 4.88
CA GLY A 341 19.33 -10.35 5.04
C GLY A 341 18.14 -11.33 5.09
N VAL A 342 17.11 -11.01 5.88
CA VAL A 342 15.89 -11.83 5.92
C VAL A 342 15.10 -11.71 4.63
N ALA A 343 15.02 -10.53 4.02
CA ALA A 343 14.35 -10.34 2.73
C ALA A 343 14.97 -11.21 1.61
N VAL A 344 16.30 -11.43 1.64
CA VAL A 344 17.00 -12.34 0.71
C VAL A 344 16.80 -13.81 1.10
N ALA A 345 16.71 -14.13 2.40
CA ALA A 345 16.56 -15.49 2.87
C ALA A 345 15.14 -16.06 2.69
N VAL A 346 14.11 -15.23 2.83
CA VAL A 346 12.69 -15.66 2.76
C VAL A 346 12.33 -16.36 1.43
N PRO A 347 12.74 -15.91 0.24
CA PRO A 347 12.47 -16.63 -1.01
C PRO A 347 13.03 -18.05 -1.04
N ALA A 348 14.15 -18.32 -0.37
CA ALA A 348 14.71 -19.66 -0.28
C ALA A 348 13.79 -20.63 0.47
N ALA A 349 12.90 -20.14 1.35
CA ALA A 349 11.89 -20.97 2.00
C ALA A 349 10.94 -21.65 1.03
N ALA A 350 10.82 -21.18 -0.23
CA ALA A 350 10.05 -21.84 -1.28
C ALA A 350 10.52 -23.27 -1.56
N PHE A 351 11.77 -23.61 -1.26
CA PHE A 351 12.34 -24.94 -1.43
C PHE A 351 12.16 -25.83 -0.19
N ALA A 352 11.71 -25.27 0.95
CA ALA A 352 11.48 -26.02 2.19
C ALA A 352 10.18 -26.85 2.11
N PRO A 353 10.04 -27.94 2.89
CA PRO A 353 8.80 -28.72 2.95
C PRO A 353 7.56 -27.89 3.35
N ALA A 354 7.73 -26.92 4.27
CA ALA A 354 6.66 -26.04 4.76
C ALA A 354 7.03 -24.56 4.53
N PRO A 355 6.91 -24.04 3.29
CA PRO A 355 7.44 -22.73 2.90
C PRO A 355 6.86 -21.58 3.72
N ALA A 356 5.55 -21.58 3.99
CA ALA A 356 4.89 -20.55 4.78
C ALA A 356 5.40 -20.53 6.24
N LEU A 357 5.56 -21.71 6.87
CA LEU A 357 6.04 -21.78 8.24
C LEU A 357 7.49 -21.28 8.34
N VAL A 358 8.37 -21.71 7.43
CA VAL A 358 9.77 -21.27 7.42
C VAL A 358 9.87 -19.76 7.21
N ALA A 359 9.11 -19.21 6.23
CA ALA A 359 9.05 -17.77 6.01
C ALA A 359 8.52 -17.02 7.25
N GLY A 360 7.45 -17.53 7.88
CA GLY A 360 6.88 -16.96 9.10
C GLY A 360 7.85 -16.95 10.27
N LEU A 361 8.62 -18.04 10.47
CA LEU A 361 9.65 -18.12 11.52
C LEU A 361 10.82 -17.15 11.27
N LEU A 362 11.26 -17.00 10.01
CA LEU A 362 12.27 -16.00 9.64
C LEU A 362 11.79 -14.58 9.94
N CYS A 363 10.52 -14.26 9.62
CA CYS A 363 9.92 -12.97 9.92
C CYS A 363 9.78 -12.73 11.43
N ALA A 364 9.36 -13.74 12.20
CA ALA A 364 9.28 -13.68 13.66
C ALA A 364 10.66 -13.48 14.30
N ALA A 365 11.69 -14.17 13.79
CA ALA A 365 13.07 -13.97 14.24
C ALA A 365 13.53 -12.52 13.98
N LEU A 366 13.18 -11.94 12.82
CA LEU A 366 13.49 -10.54 12.51
C LEU A 366 12.83 -9.60 13.52
N VAL A 367 11.55 -9.82 13.88
CA VAL A 367 10.84 -9.01 14.89
C VAL A 367 11.59 -9.06 16.23
N VAL A 368 12.03 -10.25 16.67
CA VAL A 368 12.79 -10.41 17.92
C VAL A 368 14.12 -9.65 17.87
N VAL A 369 14.85 -9.76 16.76
CA VAL A 369 16.14 -9.06 16.56
C VAL A 369 15.95 -7.54 16.61
N VAL A 370 14.96 -7.00 15.90
CA VAL A 370 14.67 -5.57 15.85
C VAL A 370 14.26 -5.07 17.25
N THR A 371 13.34 -5.75 17.91
CA THR A 371 12.86 -5.36 19.25
C THR A 371 13.96 -5.36 20.31
N ARG A 372 14.90 -6.33 20.24
CA ARG A 372 16.06 -6.37 21.16
C ARG A 372 17.04 -5.23 20.88
N ALA A 373 17.31 -4.93 19.61
CA ALA A 373 18.18 -3.84 19.23
C ALA A 373 17.65 -2.47 19.71
N ASP A 374 16.34 -2.24 19.60
CA ASP A 374 15.71 -1.02 20.09
C ASP A 374 15.83 -0.87 21.62
N ARG A 375 15.63 -1.95 22.40
CA ARG A 375 15.79 -1.93 23.86
C ARG A 375 17.22 -1.58 24.28
N VAL A 376 18.24 -2.15 23.66
CA VAL A 376 19.64 -1.86 23.94
C VAL A 376 19.97 -0.40 23.64
N SER A 377 19.41 0.17 22.58
CA SER A 377 19.61 1.58 22.20
C SER A 377 18.94 2.56 23.18
N CYS A 378 17.85 2.16 23.84
CA CYS A 378 17.17 2.98 24.86
C CYS A 378 17.91 2.96 26.22
N THR A 379 18.48 1.82 26.63
CA THR A 379 19.20 1.68 27.92
C THR A 379 20.57 2.34 27.93
N GLY A 380 21.18 2.55 26.77
CA GLY A 380 22.49 3.20 26.62
C GLY A 380 22.48 4.74 26.62
N ARG A 381 21.34 5.40 26.80
CA ARG A 381 21.30 6.85 27.00
C ARG A 381 21.41 7.15 28.49
N PRO A 382 22.51 7.83 28.97
CA PRO A 382 22.54 8.31 30.34
C PRO A 382 21.36 9.27 30.53
N VAL A 383 20.60 9.05 31.61
CA VAL A 383 19.61 10.02 32.11
C VAL A 383 20.42 11.27 32.42
N GLY A 384 20.38 12.24 31.52
CA GLY A 384 20.97 13.56 31.74
C GLY A 384 20.30 14.15 32.97
N VAL A 385 21.07 14.27 34.02
CA VAL A 385 20.76 15.03 35.22
C VAL A 385 20.25 16.41 34.77
N ARG A 386 18.95 16.66 34.97
CA ARG A 386 18.43 18.03 35.00
C ARG A 386 19.12 18.66 36.18
N ALA A 387 20.20 19.43 35.93
CA ALA A 387 20.74 20.35 36.90
C ALA A 387 19.62 21.31 37.26
N GLU A 388 19.34 21.35 38.55
CA GLU A 388 18.57 22.36 39.26
C GLU A 388 19.16 23.72 38.95
N GLU A 389 18.58 24.48 38.06
CA GLU A 389 18.69 25.94 38.00
C GLU A 389 17.38 26.52 38.50
N GLY A 390 17.17 26.39 39.77
CA GLY A 390 16.16 27.09 40.53
C GLY A 390 16.79 27.56 41.81
N ASP A 391 16.75 28.83 42.02
CA ASP A 391 17.00 29.53 43.29
C ASP A 391 18.30 30.32 43.38
N ARG A 392 18.28 31.50 42.76
CA ARG A 392 19.00 32.69 43.21
C ARG A 392 18.47 33.94 42.49
N ALA A 393 17.36 34.46 42.97
CA ALA A 393 16.98 35.86 42.76
C ALA A 393 15.94 36.28 43.83
N ASP A 394 16.40 36.38 45.07
CA ASP A 394 15.80 37.27 46.05
C ASP A 394 16.94 37.81 46.88
N GLY A 395 17.15 39.13 46.82
CA GLY A 395 18.09 39.84 47.72
C GLY A 395 18.92 40.92 47.06
N ALA A 396 18.29 42.05 46.71
CA ALA A 396 18.78 43.42 46.98
C ALA A 396 17.92 44.46 46.24
#